data_f71c7469544b42ee5c840db31c9593c5
#
_entry.id   f71c7469544b42ee5c840db31c9593c5
#
_cell.length_a   1.000
_cell.length_b   1.000
_cell.length_c   1.000
_cell.angle_alpha   90.00
_cell.angle_beta   90.00
_cell.angle_gamma   90.00
#
_symmetry.space_group_name_H-M   'P 1'
#
loop_
_entity.id
_entity.type
_entity.pdbx_description
1 polymer ?
#
loop_
_entity_poly.entity_id
_entity_poly.type
_entity_poly.pdbx_seq_one_letter_code
_entity_poly.pdbx_strand_id
1 'polypeptide(L)'
;MDIHTLYIIAYATSTTSCLGSCAILLFLNYGNIETNPVYLKARRILAFATFLVAIGLLISLTTRKWQPVGWDIASFPVTLIASSQTLLFTFSLILLFNEQYATRQRILLHATPSLLFTLAYAGACLIWKDHPVYAYSEWKSLVTNPPSLIRTLYLLAYIIQSGIYAKLFLHERHTYLSLLGGVKTEDRWLKLGQVTSAFFLASGIGLCTLSLALNPHLPHEITVTFLFTVFYFAFGIFYANFSSTYRDVRTRIREQNSAFSPPAGADMEELICYLQPDDDNNRLFKDIEAYFQKEQPYLDPDFRISDLPRTCLL
;
A
#
# COMPACT_ATOMS: atom_id res chain seq x y z
N MET A 1 -25.50 18.92 21.67
CA MET A 1 -24.81 17.67 22.03
C MET A 1 -23.50 18.09 22.67
N ASP A 2 -23.17 17.54 23.82
CA ASP A 2 -21.94 17.87 24.53
C ASP A 2 -20.70 17.32 23.76
N ILE A 3 -19.59 18.06 23.79
CA ILE A 3 -18.35 17.71 23.10
C ILE A 3 -17.78 16.36 23.58
N HIS A 4 -18.01 16.06 24.86
CA HIS A 4 -17.64 14.79 25.46
C HIS A 4 -18.41 13.61 24.81
N THR A 5 -19.71 13.76 24.63
CA THR A 5 -20.54 12.75 23.95
C THR A 5 -20.12 12.57 22.49
N LEU A 6 -19.80 13.68 21.78
CA LEU A 6 -19.28 13.63 20.41
C LEU A 6 -17.96 12.88 20.33
N TYR A 7 -17.05 13.10 21.27
CA TYR A 7 -15.78 12.38 21.35
C TYR A 7 -16.00 10.87 21.49
N ILE A 8 -16.84 10.46 22.45
CA ILE A 8 -17.14 9.02 22.67
C ILE A 8 -17.74 8.39 21.41
N ILE A 9 -18.72 9.05 20.78
CA ILE A 9 -19.36 8.54 19.56
C ILE A 9 -18.33 8.42 18.43
N ALA A 10 -17.51 9.45 18.18
CA ALA A 10 -16.52 9.45 17.13
C ALA A 10 -15.53 8.29 17.28
N TYR A 11 -14.97 8.13 18.47
CA TYR A 11 -13.99 7.07 18.73
C TYR A 11 -14.61 5.67 18.73
N ALA A 12 -15.81 5.50 19.30
CA ALA A 12 -16.51 4.21 19.28
C ALA A 12 -16.89 3.79 17.85
N THR A 13 -17.45 4.70 17.05
CA THR A 13 -17.83 4.41 15.66
C THR A 13 -16.61 4.14 14.79
N SER A 14 -15.52 4.91 14.96
CA SER A 14 -14.29 4.69 14.21
C SER A 14 -13.62 3.37 14.58
N THR A 15 -13.56 3.03 15.88
CA THR A 15 -13.05 1.73 16.34
C THR A 15 -13.85 0.57 15.73
N THR A 16 -15.18 0.66 15.78
CA THR A 16 -16.08 -0.37 15.21
C THR A 16 -15.90 -0.49 13.71
N SER A 17 -15.76 0.64 13.00
CA SER A 17 -15.51 0.65 11.56
C SER A 17 -14.17 0.01 11.19
N CYS A 18 -13.10 0.30 11.94
CA CYS A 18 -11.79 -0.33 11.74
C CYS A 18 -11.82 -1.84 12.02
N LEU A 19 -12.47 -2.28 13.10
CA LEU A 19 -12.64 -3.71 13.42
C LEU A 19 -13.50 -4.42 12.38
N GLY A 20 -14.58 -3.79 11.92
CA GLY A 20 -15.43 -4.29 10.85
C GLY A 20 -14.66 -4.45 9.55
N SER A 21 -13.86 -3.46 9.15
CA SER A 21 -12.99 -3.55 7.98
C SER A 21 -11.94 -4.64 8.14
N CYS A 22 -11.33 -4.77 9.31
CA CYS A 22 -10.39 -5.85 9.61
C CYS A 22 -11.07 -7.23 9.46
N ALA A 23 -12.27 -7.40 10.01
CA ALA A 23 -13.04 -8.64 9.89
C ALA A 23 -13.41 -8.94 8.43
N ILE A 24 -13.88 -7.95 7.68
CA ILE A 24 -14.16 -8.09 6.24
C ILE A 24 -12.89 -8.54 5.50
N LEU A 25 -11.76 -7.91 5.76
CA LEU A 25 -10.48 -8.25 5.14
C LEU A 25 -9.97 -9.64 5.54
N LEU A 26 -10.24 -10.16 6.72
CA LEU A 26 -9.78 -11.47 7.17
C LEU A 26 -10.73 -12.60 6.76
N PHE A 27 -12.04 -12.41 6.94
CA PHE A 27 -13.00 -13.51 6.94
C PHE A 27 -13.91 -13.54 5.72
N LEU A 28 -14.07 -12.43 4.96
CA LEU A 28 -14.95 -12.45 3.82
C LEU A 28 -14.33 -13.28 2.68
N ASN A 29 -14.72 -14.54 2.61
CA ASN A 29 -14.36 -15.43 1.50
C ASN A 29 -15.43 -15.33 0.42
N TYR A 30 -15.10 -14.79 -0.74
CA TYR A 30 -15.94 -14.85 -1.92
C TYR A 30 -15.79 -16.22 -2.59
N GLY A 31 -16.61 -17.18 -2.20
CA GLY A 31 -16.82 -18.46 -2.90
C GLY A 31 -15.55 -19.31 -3.13
N ASN A 32 -15.71 -20.54 -3.60
CA ASN A 32 -14.68 -21.56 -3.89
C ASN A 32 -13.65 -21.15 -4.98
N ILE A 33 -13.12 -19.95 -4.89
CA ILE A 33 -12.23 -19.38 -5.86
C ILE A 33 -10.81 -19.60 -5.37
N GLU A 34 -9.97 -20.21 -6.18
CA GLU A 34 -8.53 -20.19 -6.04
C GLU A 34 -8.07 -18.73 -5.83
N THR A 35 -8.03 -18.31 -4.58
CA THR A 35 -7.62 -16.96 -4.22
C THR A 35 -6.14 -16.82 -4.51
N ASN A 36 -5.79 -15.86 -5.35
CA ASN A 36 -4.39 -15.55 -5.64
C ASN A 36 -3.63 -15.31 -4.32
N PRO A 37 -2.55 -16.08 -4.03
CA PRO A 37 -1.78 -15.98 -2.79
C PRO A 37 -1.24 -14.56 -2.55
N VAL A 38 -0.92 -13.81 -3.61
CA VAL A 38 -0.45 -12.41 -3.54
C VAL A 38 -1.54 -11.49 -3.00
N TYR A 39 -2.76 -11.62 -3.52
CA TYR A 39 -3.90 -10.85 -3.04
C TYR A 39 -4.21 -11.16 -1.57
N LEU A 40 -4.17 -12.44 -1.18
CA LEU A 40 -4.37 -12.85 0.22
C LEU A 40 -3.29 -12.28 1.15
N LYS A 41 -2.03 -12.26 0.70
CA LYS A 41 -0.92 -11.66 1.45
C LYS A 41 -1.14 -10.16 1.63
N ALA A 42 -1.47 -9.43 0.56
CA ALA A 42 -1.76 -8.01 0.61
C ALA A 42 -2.93 -7.70 1.55
N ARG A 43 -4.00 -8.49 1.46
CA ARG A 43 -5.21 -8.39 2.29
C ARG A 43 -4.91 -8.61 3.78
N ARG A 44 -4.05 -9.58 4.13
CA ARG A 44 -3.64 -9.83 5.53
C ARG A 44 -2.81 -8.68 6.09
N ILE A 45 -1.90 -8.10 5.29
CA ILE A 45 -1.11 -6.93 5.69
C ILE A 45 -2.05 -5.75 5.97
N LEU A 46 -3.02 -5.53 5.10
CA LEU A 46 -4.00 -4.46 5.25
C LEU A 46 -4.91 -4.65 6.46
N ALA A 47 -5.38 -5.89 6.69
CA ALA A 47 -6.16 -6.24 7.89
C ALA A 47 -5.36 -5.96 9.17
N PHE A 48 -4.07 -6.29 9.19
CA PHE A 48 -3.21 -5.98 10.32
C PHE A 48 -3.05 -4.46 10.52
N ALA A 49 -2.91 -3.70 9.44
CA ALA A 49 -2.84 -2.24 9.51
C ALA A 49 -4.12 -1.63 10.12
N THR A 50 -5.30 -2.06 9.66
CA THR A 50 -6.58 -1.59 10.21
C THR A 50 -6.80 -2.01 11.67
N PHE A 51 -6.32 -3.19 12.05
CA PHE A 51 -6.36 -3.67 13.43
C PHE A 51 -5.50 -2.82 14.38
N LEU A 52 -4.29 -2.44 13.95
CA LEU A 52 -3.43 -1.53 14.74
C LEU A 52 -4.10 -0.18 15.01
N VAL A 53 -4.78 0.38 14.00
CA VAL A 53 -5.54 1.62 14.17
C VAL A 53 -6.70 1.42 15.14
N ALA A 54 -7.45 0.33 15.03
CA ALA A 54 -8.54 0.01 15.94
C ALA A 54 -8.07 -0.07 17.41
N ILE A 55 -6.93 -0.72 17.65
CA ILE A 55 -6.32 -0.78 18.99
C ILE A 55 -5.96 0.63 19.48
N GLY A 56 -5.33 1.45 18.65
CA GLY A 56 -4.96 2.82 19.01
C GLY A 56 -6.18 3.67 19.38
N LEU A 57 -7.25 3.60 18.60
CA LEU A 57 -8.52 4.28 18.88
C LEU A 57 -9.18 3.76 20.17
N LEU A 58 -9.15 2.45 20.41
CA LEU A 58 -9.70 1.83 21.61
C LEU A 58 -8.91 2.25 22.87
N ILE A 59 -7.59 2.30 22.80
CA ILE A 59 -6.74 2.80 23.88
C ILE A 59 -7.08 4.26 24.16
N SER A 60 -7.18 5.10 23.13
CA SER A 60 -7.56 6.50 23.27
C SER A 60 -8.94 6.66 23.91
N LEU A 61 -9.93 5.88 23.46
CA LEU A 61 -11.28 5.90 24.03
C LEU A 61 -11.27 5.51 25.51
N THR A 62 -10.52 4.48 25.90
CA THR A 62 -10.49 3.98 27.28
C THR A 62 -9.71 4.88 28.22
N THR A 63 -8.60 5.46 27.76
CA THR A 63 -7.71 6.29 28.60
C THR A 63 -8.18 7.73 28.72
N ARG A 64 -8.81 8.30 27.68
CA ARG A 64 -9.14 9.73 27.59
C ARG A 64 -10.65 10.04 27.72
N LYS A 65 -11.51 9.03 27.88
CA LYS A 65 -12.98 9.19 27.92
C LYS A 65 -13.50 10.12 29.02
N TRP A 66 -12.79 10.22 30.15
CA TRP A 66 -13.26 11.02 31.32
C TRP A 66 -12.90 12.49 31.19
N GLN A 67 -11.77 12.80 30.55
CA GLN A 67 -11.31 14.16 30.30
C GLN A 67 -10.69 14.22 28.90
N PRO A 68 -11.50 14.29 27.84
CA PRO A 68 -10.98 14.36 26.50
C PRO A 68 -10.28 15.70 26.26
N VAL A 69 -8.97 15.64 26.13
CA VAL A 69 -8.12 16.76 25.70
C VAL A 69 -7.58 16.39 24.33
N GLY A 70 -7.41 17.37 23.44
CA GLY A 70 -6.79 17.14 22.12
C GLY A 70 -5.43 16.45 22.24
N TRP A 71 -4.98 15.82 21.16
CA TRP A 71 -3.62 15.29 21.12
C TRP A 71 -2.60 16.41 21.28
N ASP A 72 -1.54 16.15 22.01
CA ASP A 72 -0.41 17.05 22.09
C ASP A 72 0.32 17.17 20.76
N ILE A 73 0.98 18.31 20.53
CA ILE A 73 1.75 18.58 19.32
C ILE A 73 2.89 17.55 19.21
N ALA A 74 3.08 16.98 18.02
CA ALA A 74 4.01 15.89 17.74
C ALA A 74 3.76 14.63 18.60
N SER A 75 2.48 14.32 18.89
CA SER A 75 2.11 13.16 19.69
C SER A 75 2.76 11.88 19.21
N PHE A 76 3.53 11.20 20.11
CA PHE A 76 4.24 9.98 19.77
C PHE A 76 3.30 8.84 19.34
N PRO A 77 2.21 8.52 20.08
CA PRO A 77 1.28 7.47 19.69
C PRO A 77 0.62 7.72 18.32
N VAL A 78 0.22 8.95 18.03
CA VAL A 78 -0.38 9.34 16.74
C VAL A 78 0.62 9.12 15.61
N THR A 79 1.85 9.60 15.77
CA THR A 79 2.92 9.44 14.76
C THR A 79 3.30 7.98 14.55
N LEU A 80 3.35 7.18 15.61
CA LEU A 80 3.68 5.75 15.54
C LEU A 80 2.61 4.97 14.76
N ILE A 81 1.34 5.21 15.06
CA ILE A 81 0.22 4.57 14.35
C ILE A 81 0.21 5.02 12.88
N ALA A 82 0.38 6.32 12.63
CA ALA A 82 0.39 6.89 11.28
C ALA A 82 1.52 6.33 10.42
N SER A 83 2.76 6.28 10.95
CA SER A 83 3.92 5.74 10.21
C SER A 83 3.78 4.25 9.93
N SER A 84 3.29 3.46 10.90
CA SER A 84 3.04 2.04 10.76
C SER A 84 1.94 1.77 9.72
N GLN A 85 0.86 2.54 9.77
CA GLN A 85 -0.24 2.47 8.82
C GLN A 85 0.24 2.80 7.40
N THR A 86 0.94 3.92 7.22
CA THR A 86 1.46 4.35 5.92
C THR A 86 2.39 3.31 5.31
N LEU A 87 3.28 2.72 6.10
CA LEU A 87 4.14 1.60 5.70
C LEU A 87 3.31 0.42 5.19
N LEU A 88 2.40 -0.09 6.03
CA LEU A 88 1.65 -1.31 5.73
C LEU A 88 0.69 -1.12 4.55
N PHE A 89 0.03 0.04 4.43
CA PHE A 89 -0.82 0.37 3.28
C PHE A 89 -0.01 0.43 1.99
N THR A 90 1.12 1.15 1.99
CA THR A 90 1.96 1.27 0.80
C THR A 90 2.45 -0.09 0.33
N PHE A 91 2.99 -0.91 1.24
CA PHE A 91 3.49 -2.24 0.87
C PHE A 91 2.40 -3.21 0.46
N SER A 92 1.19 -3.13 1.05
CA SER A 92 0.05 -3.94 0.63
C SER A 92 -0.40 -3.60 -0.80
N LEU A 93 -0.34 -2.34 -1.20
CA LEU A 93 -0.71 -1.90 -2.54
C LEU A 93 0.41 -2.17 -3.57
N ILE A 94 1.68 -1.98 -3.21
CA ILE A 94 2.83 -2.34 -4.07
C ILE A 94 2.83 -3.84 -4.35
N LEU A 95 2.47 -4.67 -3.37
CA LEU A 95 2.41 -6.12 -3.52
C LEU A 95 1.49 -6.55 -4.67
N LEU A 96 0.45 -5.76 -4.98
CA LEU A 96 -0.45 -6.02 -6.09
C LEU A 96 0.19 -5.79 -7.47
N PHE A 97 1.24 -4.97 -7.55
CA PHE A 97 1.99 -4.68 -8.77
C PHE A 97 3.26 -5.53 -8.87
N ASN A 98 4.01 -5.63 -7.78
CA ASN A 98 5.31 -6.26 -7.72
C ASN A 98 5.44 -7.14 -6.46
N GLU A 99 5.16 -8.44 -6.62
CA GLU A 99 5.26 -9.40 -5.53
C GLU A 99 6.69 -9.52 -4.98
N GLN A 100 7.69 -9.41 -5.85
CA GLN A 100 9.09 -9.58 -5.50
C GLN A 100 9.62 -8.39 -4.69
N TYR A 101 8.99 -7.20 -4.81
CA TYR A 101 9.41 -6.03 -4.05
C TYR A 101 9.05 -6.13 -2.57
N ALA A 102 7.86 -6.61 -2.22
CA ALA A 102 7.35 -6.65 -0.85
C ALA A 102 7.86 -7.86 -0.05
N THR A 103 9.17 -7.97 0.09
CA THR A 103 9.82 -9.00 0.93
C THR A 103 9.75 -8.64 2.41
N ARG A 104 9.78 -9.67 3.29
CA ARG A 104 9.83 -9.44 4.74
C ARG A 104 11.02 -8.57 5.16
N GLN A 105 12.18 -8.78 4.56
CA GLN A 105 13.39 -8.01 4.86
C GLN A 105 13.23 -6.53 4.52
N ARG A 106 12.64 -6.20 3.36
CA ARG A 106 12.38 -4.81 2.98
C ARG A 106 11.36 -4.15 3.89
N ILE A 107 10.27 -4.85 4.24
CA ILE A 107 9.27 -4.31 5.18
C ILE A 107 9.93 -4.02 6.54
N LEU A 108 10.74 -4.93 7.06
CA LEU A 108 11.48 -4.73 8.32
C LEU A 108 12.48 -3.56 8.22
N LEU A 109 13.20 -3.44 7.10
CA LEU A 109 14.13 -2.33 6.89
C LEU A 109 13.39 -0.98 6.92
N HIS A 110 12.23 -0.90 6.28
CA HIS A 110 11.40 0.31 6.30
C HIS A 110 10.71 0.56 7.65
N ALA A 111 10.52 -0.46 8.49
CA ALA A 111 10.03 -0.33 9.85
C ALA A 111 11.12 0.08 10.86
N THR A 112 12.40 -0.08 10.51
CA THR A 112 13.55 0.23 11.39
C THR A 112 13.53 1.66 11.94
N PRO A 113 13.24 2.73 11.16
CA PRO A 113 13.18 4.08 11.72
C PRO A 113 12.13 4.21 12.83
N SER A 114 10.92 3.66 12.62
CA SER A 114 9.85 3.70 13.64
C SER A 114 10.26 2.92 14.90
N LEU A 115 10.93 1.79 14.76
CA LEU A 115 11.44 1.00 15.89
C LEU A 115 12.50 1.77 16.65
N LEU A 116 13.48 2.39 15.96
CA LEU A 116 14.54 3.18 16.58
C LEU A 116 13.99 4.36 17.36
N PHE A 117 13.03 5.12 16.77
CA PHE A 117 12.37 6.22 17.47
C PHE A 117 11.57 5.74 18.67
N THR A 118 10.93 4.57 18.59
CA THR A 118 10.19 3.97 19.73
C THR A 118 11.12 3.63 20.86
N LEU A 119 12.26 2.99 20.59
CA LEU A 119 13.25 2.66 21.60
C LEU A 119 13.90 3.92 22.21
N ALA A 120 14.24 4.90 21.38
CA ALA A 120 14.81 6.16 21.82
C ALA A 120 13.84 6.94 22.71
N TYR A 121 12.55 7.02 22.32
CA TYR A 121 11.53 7.68 23.11
C TYR A 121 11.28 6.96 24.45
N ALA A 122 11.13 5.64 24.43
CA ALA A 122 10.99 4.85 25.65
C ALA A 122 12.18 5.05 26.60
N GLY A 123 13.41 4.99 26.08
CA GLY A 123 14.62 5.24 26.85
C GLY A 123 14.68 6.65 27.42
N ALA A 124 14.27 7.66 26.65
CA ALA A 124 14.21 9.05 27.15
C ALA A 124 13.17 9.21 28.27
N CYS A 125 12.00 8.59 28.14
CA CYS A 125 10.94 8.64 29.15
C CYS A 125 11.33 7.93 30.47
N LEU A 126 12.32 7.03 30.48
CA LEU A 126 12.84 6.44 31.71
C LEU A 126 13.72 7.43 32.52
N ILE A 127 14.31 8.42 31.84
CA ILE A 127 15.26 9.35 32.48
C ILE A 127 14.62 10.72 32.68
N TRP A 128 13.82 11.17 31.73
CA TRP A 128 13.19 12.49 31.74
C TRP A 128 11.68 12.35 31.68
N LYS A 129 10.98 13.22 32.43
CA LYS A 129 9.52 13.30 32.35
C LYS A 129 9.11 13.91 31.02
N ASP A 130 8.22 13.22 30.29
CA ASP A 130 7.61 13.82 29.10
C ASP A 130 6.64 14.93 29.46
N HIS A 131 6.70 16.02 28.70
CA HIS A 131 5.83 17.18 28.87
C HIS A 131 4.97 17.34 27.62
N PRO A 132 3.65 17.08 27.71
CA PRO A 132 2.76 17.30 26.58
C PRO A 132 2.66 18.79 26.26
N VAL A 133 2.65 19.13 24.98
CA VAL A 133 2.60 20.51 24.46
C VAL A 133 1.30 20.70 23.70
N TYR A 134 0.45 21.58 24.20
CA TYR A 134 -0.87 21.84 23.60
C TYR A 134 -0.99 23.20 22.92
N ALA A 135 0.01 24.05 23.05
CA ALA A 135 0.01 25.39 22.48
C ALA A 135 1.32 25.69 21.72
N TYR A 136 1.21 26.33 20.57
CA TYR A 136 2.39 26.74 19.80
C TYR A 136 3.27 27.78 20.50
N SER A 137 2.73 28.51 21.49
CA SER A 137 3.54 29.40 22.34
C SER A 137 4.61 28.66 23.13
N GLU A 138 4.41 27.36 23.37
CA GLU A 138 5.32 26.49 24.12
C GLU A 138 6.29 25.73 23.22
N TRP A 139 6.49 26.17 21.97
CA TRP A 139 7.33 25.47 20.98
C TRP A 139 8.76 25.21 21.47
N LYS A 140 9.29 26.06 22.36
CA LYS A 140 10.62 25.86 22.94
C LYS A 140 10.74 24.54 23.70
N SER A 141 9.68 24.10 24.37
CA SER A 141 9.65 22.82 25.08
C SER A 141 9.76 21.61 24.16
N LEU A 142 9.31 21.73 22.89
CA LEU A 142 9.47 20.68 21.87
C LEU A 142 10.94 20.40 21.54
N VAL A 143 11.82 21.38 21.75
CA VAL A 143 13.25 21.27 21.41
C VAL A 143 14.12 21.07 22.66
N THR A 144 13.75 21.63 23.80
CA THR A 144 14.56 21.60 25.03
C THR A 144 14.35 20.35 25.85
N ASN A 145 13.17 19.71 25.79
CA ASN A 145 12.88 18.48 26.51
C ASN A 145 13.25 17.26 25.63
N PRO A 146 14.14 16.34 26.05
CA PRO A 146 14.59 15.21 25.26
C PRO A 146 13.46 14.31 24.71
N PRO A 147 12.45 13.86 25.49
CA PRO A 147 11.32 13.11 24.95
C PRO A 147 10.55 13.88 23.87
N SER A 148 10.29 15.19 24.10
CA SER A 148 9.57 16.03 23.14
C SER A 148 10.37 16.26 21.85
N LEU A 149 11.70 16.40 21.96
CA LEU A 149 12.60 16.49 20.81
C LEU A 149 12.55 15.22 19.97
N ILE A 150 12.60 14.04 20.60
CA ILE A 150 12.52 12.75 19.88
C ILE A 150 11.18 12.63 19.15
N ARG A 151 10.06 13.03 19.77
CA ARG A 151 8.74 13.04 19.13
C ARG A 151 8.70 13.96 17.90
N THR A 152 9.27 15.15 18.03
CA THR A 152 9.34 16.13 16.94
C THR A 152 10.21 15.61 15.77
N LEU A 153 11.36 15.03 16.08
CA LEU A 153 12.23 14.40 15.07
C LEU A 153 11.54 13.22 14.40
N TYR A 154 10.77 12.44 15.17
CA TYR A 154 9.99 11.32 14.59
C TYR A 154 8.90 11.81 13.66
N LEU A 155 8.19 12.89 14.01
CA LEU A 155 7.20 13.50 13.13
C LEU A 155 7.82 13.99 11.82
N LEU A 156 9.00 14.62 11.87
CA LEU A 156 9.74 15.03 10.67
C LEU A 156 10.17 13.81 9.83
N ALA A 157 10.68 12.77 10.49
CA ALA A 157 11.03 11.52 9.81
C ALA A 157 9.81 10.86 9.15
N TYR A 158 8.64 10.89 9.77
CA TYR A 158 7.39 10.40 9.21
C TYR A 158 6.98 11.18 7.95
N ILE A 159 7.10 12.51 7.95
CA ILE A 159 6.81 13.34 6.77
C ILE A 159 7.73 12.95 5.60
N ILE A 160 9.03 12.83 5.85
CA ILE A 160 10.01 12.41 4.84
C ILE A 160 9.69 10.99 4.35
N GLN A 161 9.41 10.06 5.25
CA GLN A 161 9.06 8.68 4.94
C GLN A 161 7.81 8.59 4.08
N SER A 162 6.79 9.40 4.36
CA SER A 162 5.56 9.46 3.55
C SER A 162 5.84 9.91 2.12
N GLY A 163 6.72 10.91 1.94
CA GLY A 163 7.18 11.34 0.62
C GLY A 163 7.96 10.24 -0.14
N ILE A 164 8.82 9.51 0.57
CA ILE A 164 9.54 8.35 0.01
C ILE A 164 8.55 7.27 -0.45
N TYR A 165 7.53 6.98 0.34
CA TYR A 165 6.52 5.97 -0.01
C TYR A 165 5.65 6.39 -1.19
N ALA A 166 5.30 7.68 -1.30
CA ALA A 166 4.60 8.20 -2.46
C ALA A 166 5.44 8.03 -3.73
N LYS A 167 6.73 8.41 -3.68
CA LYS A 167 7.66 8.21 -4.80
C LYS A 167 7.83 6.73 -5.16
N LEU A 168 7.98 5.86 -4.15
CA LEU A 168 8.14 4.44 -4.33
C LEU A 168 6.93 3.82 -5.01
N PHE A 169 5.72 4.13 -4.53
CA PHE A 169 4.48 3.64 -5.13
C PHE A 169 4.33 4.07 -6.59
N LEU A 170 4.60 5.34 -6.88
CA LEU A 170 4.53 5.86 -8.25
C LEU A 170 5.58 5.23 -9.17
N HIS A 171 6.78 4.94 -8.66
CA HIS A 171 7.83 4.24 -9.39
C HIS A 171 7.42 2.80 -9.74
N GLU A 172 6.97 2.02 -8.75
CA GLU A 172 6.53 0.64 -8.97
C GLU A 172 5.31 0.58 -9.91
N ARG A 173 4.38 1.54 -9.78
CA ARG A 173 3.27 1.69 -10.72
C ARG A 173 3.75 1.96 -12.14
N HIS A 174 4.72 2.85 -12.33
CA HIS A 174 5.26 3.18 -13.65
C HIS A 174 5.98 1.98 -14.26
N THR A 175 6.80 1.28 -13.48
CA THR A 175 7.48 0.05 -13.91
C THR A 175 6.48 -1.03 -14.31
N TYR A 176 5.40 -1.21 -13.54
CA TYR A 176 4.33 -2.14 -13.90
C TYR A 176 3.65 -1.76 -15.23
N LEU A 177 3.41 -0.47 -15.45
CA LEU A 177 2.84 0.03 -16.72
C LEU A 177 3.77 -0.21 -17.91
N SER A 178 5.08 0.00 -17.75
CA SER A 178 6.05 -0.22 -18.83
C SER A 178 6.16 -1.70 -19.22
N LEU A 179 6.05 -2.62 -18.23
CA LEU A 179 6.05 -4.06 -18.47
C LEU A 179 4.77 -4.54 -19.17
N LEU A 180 3.67 -3.82 -19.01
CA LEU A 180 2.40 -4.15 -19.67
C LEU A 180 2.39 -3.80 -21.17
N GLY A 181 3.44 -3.15 -21.69
CA GLY A 181 3.72 -2.74 -23.06
C GLY A 181 2.56 -2.89 -24.06
N GLY A 182 1.90 -1.79 -24.43
CA GLY A 182 1.01 -1.76 -25.61
C GLY A 182 -0.32 -2.49 -25.55
N VAL A 183 -0.56 -3.38 -24.60
CA VAL A 183 -1.84 -4.11 -24.50
C VAL A 183 -2.91 -3.18 -23.93
N LYS A 184 -3.61 -2.52 -24.83
CA LYS A 184 -4.76 -1.63 -24.56
C LYS A 184 -6.00 -2.48 -24.21
N THR A 185 -6.07 -3.05 -23.04
CA THR A 185 -7.34 -3.58 -22.51
C THR A 185 -7.90 -2.59 -21.51
N GLU A 186 -9.13 -2.12 -21.74
CA GLU A 186 -9.86 -1.19 -20.84
C GLU A 186 -9.86 -1.68 -19.39
N ASP A 187 -9.96 -2.98 -19.18
CA ASP A 187 -9.95 -3.63 -17.86
C ASP A 187 -8.64 -3.38 -17.08
N ARG A 188 -7.50 -3.22 -17.75
CA ARG A 188 -6.20 -2.95 -17.09
C ARG A 188 -6.10 -1.53 -16.57
N TRP A 189 -6.60 -0.57 -17.36
CA TRP A 189 -6.66 0.83 -16.94
C TRP A 189 -7.59 1.03 -15.76
N LEU A 190 -8.73 0.33 -15.74
CA LEU A 190 -9.69 0.41 -14.64
C LEU A 190 -9.06 -0.07 -13.32
N LYS A 191 -8.33 -1.18 -13.32
CA LYS A 191 -7.66 -1.74 -12.14
C LYS A 191 -6.52 -0.89 -11.62
N LEU A 192 -5.68 -0.45 -12.53
CA LEU A 192 -4.59 0.44 -12.19
C LEU A 192 -5.14 1.74 -11.61
N GLY A 193 -6.25 2.25 -12.16
CA GLY A 193 -7.00 3.39 -11.64
C GLY A 193 -7.49 3.12 -10.21
N GLN A 194 -8.08 1.97 -9.96
CA GLN A 194 -8.58 1.60 -8.63
C GLN A 194 -7.49 1.53 -7.57
N VAL A 195 -6.37 0.84 -7.84
CA VAL A 195 -5.24 0.76 -6.89
C VAL A 195 -4.61 2.13 -6.67
N THR A 196 -4.49 2.93 -7.74
CA THR A 196 -3.98 4.30 -7.64
C THR A 196 -4.90 5.18 -6.80
N SER A 197 -6.22 5.09 -7.01
CA SER A 197 -7.21 5.83 -6.20
C SER A 197 -7.18 5.40 -4.74
N ALA A 198 -7.03 4.10 -4.47
CA ALA A 198 -6.88 3.58 -3.12
C ALA A 198 -5.62 4.13 -2.43
N PHE A 199 -4.51 4.24 -3.16
CA PHE A 199 -3.27 4.83 -2.63
C PHE A 199 -3.45 6.31 -2.30
N PHE A 200 -4.02 7.11 -3.20
CA PHE A 200 -4.24 8.53 -2.92
C PHE A 200 -5.25 8.77 -1.81
N LEU A 201 -6.29 7.93 -1.71
CA LEU A 201 -7.24 8.00 -0.60
C LEU A 201 -6.54 7.68 0.74
N ALA A 202 -5.73 6.62 0.79
CA ALA A 202 -4.93 6.28 1.97
C ALA A 202 -3.92 7.37 2.33
N SER A 203 -3.28 7.99 1.32
CA SER A 203 -2.37 9.11 1.52
C SER A 203 -3.09 10.35 2.07
N GLY A 204 -4.32 10.62 1.60
CA GLY A 204 -5.18 11.68 2.14
C GLY A 204 -5.48 11.48 3.63
N ILE A 205 -5.78 10.25 4.04
CA ILE A 205 -5.94 9.89 5.46
C ILE A 205 -4.63 10.07 6.25
N GLY A 206 -3.48 9.73 5.66
CA GLY A 206 -2.16 10.02 6.24
C GLY A 206 -1.95 11.51 6.50
N LEU A 207 -2.36 12.38 5.57
CA LEU A 207 -2.33 13.84 5.75
C LEU A 207 -3.31 14.31 6.84
N CYS A 208 -4.50 13.71 6.94
CA CYS A 208 -5.41 13.99 8.04
C CYS A 208 -4.81 13.60 9.40
N THR A 209 -4.11 12.45 9.47
CA THR A 209 -3.40 12.03 10.69
C THR A 209 -2.26 12.99 11.03
N LEU A 210 -1.52 13.47 10.02
CA LEU A 210 -0.50 14.50 10.20
C LEU A 210 -1.11 15.79 10.77
N SER A 211 -2.29 16.19 10.29
CA SER A 211 -2.98 17.37 10.82
C SER A 211 -3.38 17.21 12.30
N LEU A 212 -3.67 15.99 12.76
CA LEU A 212 -3.89 15.70 14.18
C LEU A 212 -2.62 15.89 15.02
N ALA A 213 -1.47 15.45 14.48
CA ALA A 213 -0.20 15.61 15.17
C ALA A 213 0.27 17.08 15.25
N LEU A 214 -0.29 17.96 14.42
CA LEU A 214 0.04 19.38 14.38
C LEU A 214 -1.01 20.26 15.07
N ASN A 215 -2.26 19.84 15.16
CA ASN A 215 -3.35 20.66 15.70
C ASN A 215 -3.95 20.03 16.97
N PRO A 216 -3.67 20.59 18.16
CA PRO A 216 -4.10 20.01 19.44
C PRO A 216 -5.57 20.29 19.80
N HIS A 217 -6.38 20.82 18.88
CA HIS A 217 -7.78 21.18 19.18
C HIS A 217 -8.70 19.96 19.15
N LEU A 218 -9.41 19.70 20.25
CA LEU A 218 -10.33 18.56 20.38
C LEU A 218 -11.44 18.52 19.29
N PRO A 219 -12.08 19.63 18.88
CA PRO A 219 -13.05 19.58 17.78
C PRO A 219 -12.46 19.11 16.45
N HIS A 220 -11.21 19.50 16.16
CA HIS A 220 -10.50 19.02 14.98
C HIS A 220 -10.25 17.51 15.04
N GLU A 221 -9.80 17.02 16.20
CA GLU A 221 -9.59 15.59 16.46
C GLU A 221 -10.87 14.78 16.23
N ILE A 222 -12.01 15.23 16.79
CA ILE A 222 -13.31 14.59 16.62
C ILE A 222 -13.70 14.53 15.13
N THR A 223 -13.51 15.61 14.40
CA THR A 223 -13.83 15.68 12.96
C THR A 223 -12.99 14.69 12.16
N VAL A 224 -11.67 14.64 12.39
CA VAL A 224 -10.78 13.72 11.70
C VAL A 224 -11.09 12.25 12.07
N THR A 225 -11.46 11.99 13.32
CA THR A 225 -11.86 10.65 13.78
C THR A 225 -13.14 10.19 13.09
N PHE A 226 -14.13 11.06 12.88
CA PHE A 226 -15.29 10.73 12.04
C PHE A 226 -14.91 10.45 10.58
N LEU A 227 -13.97 11.21 10.04
CA LEU A 227 -13.47 10.96 8.69
C LEU A 227 -12.81 9.56 8.58
N PHE A 228 -12.11 9.12 9.62
CA PHE A 228 -11.59 7.74 9.68
C PHE A 228 -12.72 6.70 9.64
N THR A 229 -13.84 6.94 10.32
CA THR A 229 -14.99 6.03 10.28
C THR A 229 -15.46 5.81 8.84
N VAL A 230 -15.67 6.89 8.09
CA VAL A 230 -16.11 6.84 6.69
C VAL A 230 -15.05 6.17 5.82
N PHE A 231 -13.78 6.53 6.00
CA PHE A 231 -12.69 5.97 5.23
C PHE A 231 -12.57 4.46 5.41
N TYR A 232 -12.46 3.96 6.64
CA TYR A 232 -12.25 2.53 6.87
C TYR A 232 -13.44 1.69 6.43
N PHE A 233 -14.67 2.21 6.61
CA PHE A 233 -15.86 1.54 6.12
C PHE A 233 -15.86 1.45 4.59
N ALA A 234 -15.69 2.57 3.90
CA ALA A 234 -15.65 2.62 2.43
C ALA A 234 -14.48 1.81 1.86
N PHE A 235 -13.30 1.90 2.48
CA PHE A 235 -12.10 1.20 2.05
C PHE A 235 -12.22 -0.32 2.23
N GLY A 236 -12.82 -0.78 3.33
CA GLY A 236 -13.09 -2.21 3.57
C GLY A 236 -13.98 -2.80 2.47
N ILE A 237 -15.08 -2.12 2.13
CA ILE A 237 -15.98 -2.52 1.05
C ILE A 237 -15.27 -2.49 -0.32
N PHE A 238 -14.56 -1.40 -0.60
CA PHE A 238 -13.82 -1.22 -1.85
C PHE A 238 -12.80 -2.34 -2.07
N TYR A 239 -11.98 -2.63 -1.05
CA TYR A 239 -10.94 -3.65 -1.15
C TYR A 239 -11.52 -5.07 -1.23
N ALA A 240 -12.65 -5.32 -0.58
CA ALA A 240 -13.37 -6.58 -0.71
C ALA A 240 -13.85 -6.80 -2.15
N ASN A 241 -14.43 -5.78 -2.78
CA ASN A 241 -14.89 -5.85 -4.17
C ASN A 241 -13.73 -5.94 -5.18
N PHE A 242 -12.54 -5.43 -4.83
CA PHE A 242 -11.37 -5.51 -5.69
C PHE A 242 -10.94 -6.95 -6.00
N SER A 243 -11.24 -7.91 -5.12
CA SER A 243 -10.89 -9.33 -5.33
C SER A 243 -11.55 -9.91 -6.58
N SER A 244 -12.81 -9.61 -6.83
CA SER A 244 -13.56 -10.10 -8.00
C SER A 244 -12.93 -9.60 -9.30
N THR A 245 -12.62 -8.30 -9.32
CA THR A 245 -12.00 -7.64 -10.47
C THR A 245 -10.58 -8.16 -10.74
N TYR A 246 -9.76 -8.38 -9.71
CA TYR A 246 -8.39 -8.91 -9.85
C TYR A 246 -8.36 -10.33 -10.43
N ARG A 247 -9.36 -11.13 -10.11
CA ARG A 247 -9.53 -12.48 -10.64
C ARG A 247 -9.79 -12.49 -12.15
N ASP A 248 -10.80 -11.74 -12.60
CA ASP A 248 -11.25 -11.75 -14.00
C ASP A 248 -10.12 -11.45 -14.98
N VAL A 249 -9.22 -10.52 -14.63
CA VAL A 249 -8.09 -10.17 -15.51
C VAL A 249 -7.02 -11.25 -15.52
N ARG A 250 -6.73 -11.88 -14.39
CA ARG A 250 -5.73 -12.95 -14.37
C ARG A 250 -6.24 -14.18 -15.15
N THR A 251 -7.52 -14.48 -15.02
CA THR A 251 -8.16 -15.54 -15.79
C THR A 251 -8.11 -15.21 -17.27
N ARG A 252 -8.47 -14.00 -17.68
CA ARG A 252 -8.41 -13.56 -19.08
C ARG A 252 -6.97 -13.54 -19.64
N ILE A 253 -5.98 -13.10 -18.84
CA ILE A 253 -4.55 -13.15 -19.25
C ILE A 253 -4.11 -14.61 -19.41
N ARG A 254 -4.52 -15.48 -18.49
CA ARG A 254 -4.20 -16.91 -18.58
C ARG A 254 -4.88 -17.57 -19.78
N GLU A 255 -6.12 -17.23 -20.07
CA GLU A 255 -6.86 -17.68 -21.23
C GLU A 255 -6.25 -17.16 -22.54
N GLN A 256 -5.86 -15.89 -22.59
CA GLN A 256 -5.12 -15.35 -23.73
C GLN A 256 -3.76 -16.05 -23.92
N ASN A 257 -2.99 -16.22 -22.86
CA ASN A 257 -1.70 -16.90 -22.94
C ASN A 257 -1.87 -18.39 -23.26
N SER A 258 -2.94 -19.06 -22.82
CA SER A 258 -3.22 -20.44 -23.18
C SER A 258 -3.76 -20.58 -24.62
N ALA A 259 -4.45 -19.57 -25.12
CA ALA A 259 -4.85 -19.50 -26.53
C ALA A 259 -3.65 -19.28 -27.47
N PHE A 260 -2.56 -18.68 -26.97
CA PHE A 260 -1.29 -18.53 -27.69
C PHE A 260 -0.27 -19.66 -27.39
N SER A 261 -0.58 -20.58 -26.48
CA SER A 261 0.28 -21.74 -26.23
C SER A 261 -0.07 -22.83 -27.26
N PRO A 262 0.87 -23.24 -28.10
CA PRO A 262 0.61 -24.32 -29.04
C PRO A 262 0.24 -25.60 -28.28
N PRO A 263 -0.62 -26.45 -28.84
CA PRO A 263 -0.96 -27.72 -28.22
C PRO A 263 0.32 -28.53 -27.96
N ALA A 264 0.39 -29.18 -26.80
CA ALA A 264 1.54 -29.99 -26.45
C ALA A 264 1.73 -31.12 -27.51
N GLY A 265 2.77 -31.01 -28.34
CA GLY A 265 3.04 -31.94 -29.43
C GLY A 265 2.80 -31.37 -30.84
N ALA A 266 2.50 -30.08 -30.98
CA ALA A 266 2.40 -29.43 -32.28
C ALA A 266 3.78 -29.45 -33.00
N ASP A 267 3.78 -29.91 -34.23
CA ASP A 267 4.97 -29.86 -35.11
C ASP A 267 5.30 -28.39 -35.47
N MET A 268 6.57 -28.14 -35.83
CA MET A 268 7.07 -26.79 -36.12
C MET A 268 6.25 -26.08 -37.23
N GLU A 269 5.69 -26.82 -38.18
CA GLU A 269 4.85 -26.32 -39.27
C GLU A 269 3.46 -25.83 -38.73
N GLU A 270 2.89 -26.51 -37.75
CA GLU A 270 1.63 -26.13 -37.09
C GLU A 270 1.84 -24.88 -36.24
N LEU A 271 3.02 -24.75 -35.61
CA LEU A 271 3.40 -23.53 -34.85
C LEU A 271 3.46 -22.28 -35.74
N ILE A 272 3.97 -22.43 -36.97
CA ILE A 272 4.07 -21.35 -37.96
C ILE A 272 2.69 -20.91 -38.44
N CYS A 273 1.74 -21.83 -38.55
CA CYS A 273 0.35 -21.51 -38.93
C CYS A 273 -0.43 -20.75 -37.86
N TYR A 274 -0.16 -21.03 -36.57
CA TYR A 274 -0.75 -20.28 -35.43
C TYR A 274 -0.15 -18.88 -35.25
N LEU A 275 1.02 -18.65 -35.81
CA LEU A 275 1.75 -17.39 -35.70
C LEU A 275 1.60 -16.51 -36.96
N GLN A 276 0.72 -16.86 -37.90
CA GLN A 276 0.48 -16.00 -39.07
C GLN A 276 -0.32 -14.73 -38.61
N PRO A 277 0.35 -13.57 -38.50
CA PRO A 277 -0.28 -12.32 -38.16
C PRO A 277 -0.49 -11.48 -39.43
N ASP A 278 -1.35 -10.49 -39.31
CA ASP A 278 -1.51 -9.39 -40.26
C ASP A 278 -0.15 -8.80 -40.72
N ASP A 279 -0.11 -8.24 -41.91
CA ASP A 279 1.06 -7.82 -42.67
C ASP A 279 2.15 -7.02 -41.95
N ASP A 280 1.83 -6.31 -40.87
CA ASP A 280 2.79 -5.49 -40.08
C ASP A 280 3.73 -6.34 -39.19
N ASN A 281 3.32 -7.53 -38.80
CA ASN A 281 4.14 -8.44 -37.99
C ASN A 281 5.11 -9.28 -38.85
N ASN A 282 4.94 -9.34 -40.16
CA ASN A 282 5.80 -10.13 -41.07
C ASN A 282 7.25 -9.61 -41.10
N ARG A 283 7.50 -8.32 -40.88
CA ARG A 283 8.86 -7.76 -40.77
C ARG A 283 9.55 -8.21 -39.51
N LEU A 284 8.88 -8.09 -38.37
CA LEU A 284 9.40 -8.49 -37.06
C LEU A 284 9.77 -10.00 -37.06
N PHE A 285 8.92 -10.82 -37.67
CA PHE A 285 9.16 -12.25 -37.76
C PHE A 285 10.40 -12.60 -38.62
N LYS A 286 10.57 -11.90 -39.74
CA LYS A 286 11.75 -12.07 -40.61
C LYS A 286 13.03 -11.59 -39.90
N ASP A 287 12.98 -10.55 -39.14
CA ASP A 287 14.13 -10.03 -38.40
C ASP A 287 14.53 -10.94 -37.24
N ILE A 288 13.56 -11.53 -36.54
CA ILE A 288 13.79 -12.55 -35.52
C ILE A 288 14.36 -13.84 -36.16
N GLU A 289 13.79 -14.30 -37.25
CA GLU A 289 14.25 -15.49 -37.96
C GLU A 289 15.69 -15.31 -38.50
N ALA A 290 15.98 -14.17 -39.09
CA ALA A 290 17.33 -13.83 -39.56
C ALA A 290 18.34 -13.79 -38.40
N TYR A 291 17.94 -13.26 -37.26
CA TYR A 291 18.77 -13.25 -36.04
C TYR A 291 19.04 -14.67 -35.53
N PHE A 292 18.01 -15.51 -35.44
CA PHE A 292 18.16 -16.92 -35.02
C PHE A 292 18.99 -17.76 -35.96
N GLN A 293 18.89 -17.52 -37.26
CA GLN A 293 19.73 -18.22 -38.25
C GLN A 293 21.18 -17.75 -38.19
N LYS A 294 21.44 -16.48 -37.95
CA LYS A 294 22.79 -15.91 -37.96
C LYS A 294 23.55 -16.19 -36.66
N GLU A 295 22.91 -15.92 -35.51
CA GLU A 295 23.56 -15.93 -34.19
C GLU A 295 23.39 -17.27 -33.45
N GLN A 296 22.46 -18.16 -33.94
CA GLN A 296 22.13 -19.47 -33.35
C GLN A 296 22.01 -19.45 -31.80
N PRO A 297 21.28 -18.48 -31.23
CA PRO A 297 21.24 -18.28 -29.77
C PRO A 297 20.65 -19.48 -29.02
N TYR A 298 19.92 -20.36 -29.70
CA TYR A 298 19.40 -21.62 -29.14
C TYR A 298 20.49 -22.64 -28.76
N LEU A 299 21.73 -22.42 -29.18
CA LEU A 299 22.88 -23.23 -28.77
C LEU A 299 23.51 -22.75 -27.48
N ASP A 300 23.15 -21.55 -27.01
CA ASP A 300 23.61 -21.01 -25.74
C ASP A 300 22.64 -21.42 -24.62
N PRO A 301 23.04 -22.26 -23.65
CA PRO A 301 22.17 -22.71 -22.54
C PRO A 301 21.72 -21.57 -21.63
N ASP A 302 22.40 -20.42 -21.63
CA ASP A 302 22.09 -19.25 -20.80
C ASP A 302 21.26 -18.19 -21.55
N PHE A 303 20.98 -18.40 -22.84
CA PHE A 303 20.18 -17.47 -23.65
C PHE A 303 18.76 -17.31 -23.12
N ARG A 304 18.33 -16.05 -22.99
CA ARG A 304 16.96 -15.68 -22.61
C ARG A 304 16.33 -14.80 -23.69
N ILE A 305 15.00 -14.84 -23.77
CA ILE A 305 14.23 -13.97 -24.70
C ILE A 305 14.51 -12.48 -24.44
N SER A 306 14.87 -12.11 -23.20
CA SER A 306 15.30 -10.74 -22.84
C SER A 306 16.62 -10.30 -23.50
N ASP A 307 17.38 -11.23 -24.03
CA ASP A 307 18.70 -10.96 -24.63
C ASP A 307 18.59 -10.69 -26.14
N LEU A 308 17.37 -10.80 -26.69
CA LEU A 308 17.09 -10.41 -28.09
C LEU A 308 17.39 -8.91 -28.27
N PRO A 309 18.05 -8.56 -29.42
CA PRO A 309 18.32 -7.16 -29.75
C PRO A 309 17.02 -6.34 -29.76
N ARG A 310 17.10 -5.09 -29.29
CA ARG A 310 15.95 -4.17 -29.26
C ARG A 310 15.30 -3.96 -30.63
N THR A 311 16.06 -4.16 -31.70
CA THR A 311 15.57 -4.12 -33.09
C THR A 311 14.61 -5.26 -33.42
N CYS A 312 14.64 -6.37 -32.65
CA CYS A 312 13.71 -7.50 -32.78
C CYS A 312 12.52 -7.40 -31.81
N LEU A 313 12.45 -6.35 -30.96
CA LEU A 313 11.41 -6.17 -29.94
C LEU A 313 10.51 -4.95 -30.18
N LEU A 314 10.72 -4.17 -31.25
CA LEU A 314 9.93 -3.04 -31.70
C LEU A 314 9.01 -3.43 -32.83
#